data_462c0c8beba074cbee97564a58447805
#
_entry.id   462c0c8beba074cbee97564a58447805
#
_cell.length_a   1.000
_cell.length_b   1.000
_cell.length_c   1.000
_cell.angle_alpha   90.00
_cell.angle_beta   90.00
_cell.angle_gamma   90.00
#
_symmetry.space_group_name_H-M   'P 1'
#
loop_
_entity.id
_entity.type
_entity.pdbx_description
1 polymer ?
#
loop_
_entity_poly.entity_id
_entity_poly.type
_entity_poly.pdbx_seq_one_letter_code
_entity_poly.pdbx_strand_id
1 'polypeptide(L)'
;MQRDTFYTRLVFAIKVRFLWFVVKLLYGLNKFTVEGIENITSLTNQNKAFIMVSWHGKILTVFHYFAHKKYIGLASLNKDGELIARVGELVGYSFIRGSSSRGGAGAYSDMIKLLQFSSTKIIITPDGPQGPEHVPKPGAIRLAQKTGVPIVPVIGDAK
;
A
#
# COMPACT_ATOMS: atom_id res chain seq x y z
N MET A 1 -28.48 15.29 -15.88
CA MET A 1 -27.44 14.23 -15.90
C MET A 1 -26.00 14.74 -15.71
N GLN A 2 -25.55 15.86 -16.28
CA GLN A 2 -24.18 16.38 -16.07
C GLN A 2 -23.93 16.99 -14.67
N ARG A 3 -24.92 17.63 -14.05
CA ARG A 3 -24.80 18.22 -12.70
C ARG A 3 -24.55 17.17 -11.61
N ASP A 4 -25.19 16.02 -11.68
CA ASP A 4 -25.04 14.96 -10.67
C ASP A 4 -23.63 14.36 -10.71
N THR A 5 -23.03 14.24 -11.89
CA THR A 5 -21.67 13.72 -12.05
C THR A 5 -20.61 14.69 -11.49
N PHE A 6 -20.77 15.99 -11.70
CA PHE A 6 -19.86 17.01 -11.17
C PHE A 6 -19.94 17.09 -9.65
N TYR A 7 -21.14 17.15 -9.10
CA TYR A 7 -21.37 17.18 -7.65
C TYR A 7 -20.80 15.93 -6.96
N THR A 8 -21.04 14.75 -7.50
CA THR A 8 -20.51 13.50 -6.98
C THR A 8 -18.98 13.48 -6.96
N ARG A 9 -18.34 13.97 -8.03
CA ARG A 9 -16.86 14.08 -8.10
C ARG A 9 -16.32 15.09 -7.09
N LEU A 10 -16.99 16.23 -6.93
CA LEU A 10 -16.60 17.26 -5.96
C LEU A 10 -16.69 16.75 -4.53
N VAL A 11 -17.80 16.11 -4.15
CA VAL A 11 -18.00 15.51 -2.83
C VAL A 11 -16.94 14.43 -2.56
N PHE A 12 -16.64 13.60 -3.55
CA PHE A 12 -15.61 12.59 -3.44
C PHE A 12 -14.22 13.22 -3.23
N ALA A 13 -13.87 14.25 -3.97
CA ALA A 13 -12.60 14.95 -3.81
C ALA A 13 -12.46 15.63 -2.43
N ILE A 14 -13.56 16.17 -1.89
CA ILE A 14 -13.59 16.73 -0.52
C ILE A 14 -13.37 15.61 0.51
N LYS A 15 -14.05 14.47 0.37
CA LYS A 15 -13.86 13.31 1.25
C LYS A 15 -12.41 12.81 1.27
N VAL A 16 -11.78 12.71 0.12
CA VAL A 16 -10.37 12.30 -0.02
C VAL A 16 -9.44 13.26 0.73
N ARG A 17 -9.61 14.58 0.53
CA ARG A 17 -8.79 15.59 1.20
C ARG A 17 -9.02 15.65 2.70
N PHE A 18 -10.28 15.51 3.12
CA PHE A 18 -10.63 15.45 4.54
C PHE A 18 -10.01 14.23 5.24
N LEU A 19 -10.13 13.04 4.64
CA LEU A 19 -9.53 11.82 5.18
C LEU A 19 -8.01 11.94 5.26
N TRP A 20 -7.37 12.45 4.22
CA TRP A 20 -5.93 12.74 4.25
C TRP A 20 -5.55 13.70 5.38
N PHE A 21 -6.31 14.78 5.57
CA PHE A 21 -6.07 15.75 6.65
C PHE A 21 -6.18 15.09 8.04
N VAL A 22 -7.21 14.27 8.25
CA VAL A 22 -7.39 13.51 9.50
C VAL A 22 -6.20 12.57 9.76
N VAL A 23 -5.79 11.81 8.76
CA VAL A 23 -4.61 10.92 8.87
C VAL A 23 -3.35 11.72 9.18
N LYS A 24 -3.13 12.83 8.48
CA LYS A 24 -1.97 13.71 8.72
C LYS A 24 -1.98 14.29 10.14
N LEU A 25 -3.13 14.68 10.66
CA LEU A 25 -3.26 15.21 12.02
C LEU A 25 -2.98 14.13 13.06
N LEU A 26 -3.61 12.97 12.92
CA LEU A 26 -3.46 11.85 13.87
C LEU A 26 -2.02 11.33 13.95
N TYR A 27 -1.35 11.19 12.81
CA TYR A 27 0.00 10.63 12.75
C TYR A 27 1.11 11.68 12.82
N GLY A 28 0.82 12.93 12.43
CA GLY A 28 1.79 14.02 12.46
C GLY A 28 2.21 14.45 13.87
N LEU A 29 1.41 14.14 14.89
CA LEU A 29 1.70 14.39 16.30
C LEU A 29 2.45 13.23 16.98
N ASN A 30 2.57 12.08 16.31
CA ASN A 30 3.22 10.90 16.87
C ASN A 30 4.74 10.94 16.65
N LYS A 31 5.48 10.52 17.67
CA LYS A 31 6.91 10.25 17.54
C LYS A 31 7.10 8.78 17.09
N PHE A 32 7.84 8.59 16.02
CA PHE A 32 8.16 7.26 15.53
C PHE A 32 9.53 6.82 16.05
N THR A 33 9.58 5.68 16.71
CA THR A 33 10.83 4.93 16.92
C THR A 33 10.85 3.80 15.91
N VAL A 34 11.91 3.68 15.13
CA VAL A 34 12.00 2.70 14.06
C VAL A 34 13.21 1.82 14.29
N GLU A 35 12.97 0.52 14.31
CA GLU A 35 13.99 -0.52 14.43
C GLU A 35 14.09 -1.30 13.12
N GLY A 36 15.28 -1.76 12.74
CA GLY A 36 15.49 -2.57 11.54
C GLY A 36 15.35 -1.82 10.21
N ILE A 37 15.36 -0.49 10.22
CA ILE A 37 15.23 0.32 8.99
C ILE A 37 16.38 0.07 8.00
N GLU A 38 17.53 -0.39 8.48
CA GLU A 38 18.69 -0.77 7.69
C GLU A 38 18.40 -1.87 6.66
N ASN A 39 17.44 -2.76 6.94
CA ASN A 39 17.01 -3.78 5.98
C ASN A 39 16.39 -3.16 4.72
N ILE A 40 15.60 -2.10 4.89
CA ILE A 40 14.98 -1.36 3.78
C ILE A 40 15.99 -0.42 3.12
N THR A 41 16.77 0.31 3.91
CA THR A 41 17.75 1.26 3.37
C THR A 41 18.86 0.57 2.60
N SER A 42 19.30 -0.60 3.04
CA SER A 42 20.27 -1.42 2.31
C SER A 42 19.76 -1.81 0.92
N LEU A 43 18.53 -2.31 0.81
CA LEU A 43 17.92 -2.65 -0.48
C LEU A 43 17.73 -1.41 -1.37
N THR A 44 17.29 -0.30 -0.78
CA THR A 44 17.07 0.95 -1.51
C THR A 44 18.39 1.53 -2.03
N ASN A 45 19.45 1.53 -1.22
CA ASN A 45 20.76 2.04 -1.62
C ASN A 45 21.41 1.16 -2.71
N GLN A 46 21.12 -0.14 -2.70
CA GLN A 46 21.53 -1.06 -3.76
C GLN A 46 20.60 -1.01 -5.00
N ASN A 47 19.62 -0.13 -5.01
CA ASN A 47 18.62 -0.01 -6.08
C ASN A 47 17.89 -1.33 -6.37
N LYS A 48 17.68 -2.16 -5.34
CA LYS A 48 16.99 -3.45 -5.46
C LYS A 48 15.48 -3.32 -5.28
N ALA A 49 14.74 -4.05 -6.09
CA ALA A 49 13.31 -4.23 -5.89
C ALA A 49 13.04 -5.10 -4.66
N PHE A 50 11.94 -4.86 -3.96
CA PHE A 50 11.49 -5.69 -2.84
C PHE A 50 9.98 -5.59 -2.60
N ILE A 51 9.45 -6.56 -1.87
CA ILE A 51 8.06 -6.60 -1.44
C ILE A 51 8.02 -6.32 0.06
N MET A 52 7.44 -5.20 0.46
CA MET A 52 7.10 -4.91 1.85
C MET A 52 5.79 -5.59 2.19
N VAL A 53 5.71 -6.26 3.33
CA VAL A 53 4.45 -6.83 3.82
C VAL A 53 4.13 -6.29 5.21
N SER A 54 2.85 -5.97 5.43
CA SER A 54 2.34 -5.55 6.73
C SER A 54 0.93 -6.09 6.93
N TRP A 55 0.53 -6.33 8.16
CA TRP A 55 -0.84 -6.72 8.46
C TRP A 55 -1.83 -5.62 8.11
N HIS A 56 -3.00 -6.01 7.61
CA HIS A 56 -4.01 -5.05 7.16
C HIS A 56 -4.44 -4.09 8.29
N GLY A 57 -4.64 -4.60 9.50
CA GLY A 57 -4.98 -3.79 10.67
C GLY A 57 -3.87 -2.84 11.14
N LYS A 58 -2.63 -3.03 10.70
CA LYS A 58 -1.46 -2.20 11.07
C LYS A 58 -0.96 -1.32 9.91
N ILE A 59 -1.59 -1.42 8.74
CA ILE A 59 -1.08 -0.79 7.52
C ILE A 59 -1.06 0.75 7.59
N LEU A 60 -1.96 1.37 8.33
CA LEU A 60 -2.10 2.82 8.32
C LEU A 60 -0.87 3.53 8.90
N THR A 61 -0.27 3.00 9.96
CA THR A 61 1.00 3.48 10.54
C THR A 61 2.14 3.37 9.53
N VAL A 62 2.27 2.20 8.91
CA VAL A 62 3.29 1.92 7.89
C VAL A 62 3.10 2.84 6.67
N PHE A 63 1.86 3.00 6.24
CA PHE A 63 1.48 3.85 5.12
C PHE A 63 1.84 5.32 5.37
N HIS A 64 1.61 5.83 6.56
CA HIS A 64 2.00 7.18 6.93
C HIS A 64 3.52 7.35 6.98
N TYR A 65 4.24 6.43 7.64
CA TYR A 65 5.70 6.50 7.79
C TYR A 65 6.45 6.46 6.45
N PHE A 66 5.96 5.64 5.50
CA PHE A 66 6.56 5.50 4.18
C PHE A 66 5.95 6.43 3.10
N ALA A 67 5.15 7.42 3.50
CA ALA A 67 4.64 8.45 2.60
C ALA A 67 5.78 9.15 1.84
N HIS A 68 5.51 9.55 0.59
CA HIS A 68 6.47 10.22 -0.31
C HIS A 68 7.73 9.41 -0.69
N LYS A 69 7.78 8.11 -0.38
CA LYS A 69 8.91 7.22 -0.71
C LYS A 69 8.65 6.35 -1.95
N LYS A 70 7.62 6.69 -2.75
CA LYS A 70 7.28 6.06 -4.04
C LYS A 70 7.03 4.55 -3.96
N TYR A 71 6.24 4.12 -3.01
CA TYR A 71 5.76 2.74 -2.93
C TYR A 71 4.56 2.51 -3.83
N ILE A 72 4.41 1.28 -4.30
CA ILE A 72 3.26 0.82 -5.08
C ILE A 72 2.40 -0.07 -4.16
N GLY A 73 1.19 0.38 -3.86
CA GLY A 73 0.21 -0.38 -3.07
C GLY A 73 -0.67 -1.26 -3.95
N LEU A 74 -1.37 -2.20 -3.32
CA LEU A 74 -2.45 -2.97 -3.93
C LEU A 74 -3.79 -2.48 -3.37
N ALA A 75 -4.69 -2.04 -4.22
CA ALA A 75 -6.01 -1.55 -3.82
C ALA A 75 -7.12 -2.28 -4.55
N SER A 76 -8.18 -2.65 -3.82
CA SER A 76 -9.34 -3.34 -4.40
C SER A 76 -10.09 -2.46 -5.41
N LEU A 77 -10.91 -3.11 -6.25
CA LEU A 77 -11.72 -2.44 -7.28
C LEU A 77 -13.04 -1.86 -6.73
N ASN A 78 -13.30 -1.97 -5.43
CA ASN A 78 -14.49 -1.42 -4.80
C ASN A 78 -14.33 0.09 -4.47
N LYS A 79 -15.41 0.72 -3.98
CA LYS A 79 -15.42 2.16 -3.66
C LYS A 79 -14.43 2.53 -2.54
N ASP A 80 -14.26 1.65 -1.55
CA ASP A 80 -13.33 1.89 -0.45
C ASP A 80 -11.88 1.79 -0.93
N GLY A 81 -11.58 0.82 -1.80
CA GLY A 81 -10.28 0.71 -2.46
C GLY A 81 -9.96 1.92 -3.34
N GLU A 82 -10.97 2.50 -4.01
CA GLU A 82 -10.78 3.75 -4.76
C GLU A 82 -10.46 4.92 -3.82
N LEU A 83 -11.19 5.05 -2.71
CA LEU A 83 -10.94 6.10 -1.73
C LEU A 83 -9.52 6.02 -1.16
N ILE A 84 -9.10 4.84 -0.72
CA ILE A 84 -7.75 4.62 -0.18
C ILE A 84 -6.68 4.89 -1.23
N ALA A 85 -6.87 4.45 -2.47
CA ALA A 85 -5.93 4.73 -3.55
C ALA A 85 -5.78 6.24 -3.79
N ARG A 86 -6.87 6.99 -3.83
CA ARG A 86 -6.81 8.47 -3.99
C ARG A 86 -6.13 9.17 -2.83
N VAL A 87 -6.39 8.74 -1.60
CA VAL A 87 -5.66 9.28 -0.43
C VAL A 87 -4.17 8.98 -0.53
N GLY A 88 -3.82 7.75 -0.93
CA GLY A 88 -2.43 7.34 -1.09
C GLY A 88 -1.69 8.09 -2.20
N GLU A 89 -2.36 8.37 -3.32
CA GLU A 89 -1.79 9.18 -4.40
C GLU A 89 -1.40 10.59 -3.92
N LEU A 90 -2.17 11.20 -2.99
CA LEU A 90 -1.82 12.48 -2.39
C LEU A 90 -0.52 12.45 -1.56
N VAL A 91 -0.14 11.29 -1.07
CA VAL A 91 1.08 11.09 -0.28
C VAL A 91 2.16 10.31 -1.03
N GLY A 92 2.07 10.26 -2.35
CA GLY A 92 3.13 9.77 -3.23
C GLY A 92 3.17 8.26 -3.44
N TYR A 93 2.08 7.55 -3.12
CA TYR A 93 1.90 6.15 -3.53
C TYR A 93 1.35 6.05 -4.94
N SER A 94 1.63 4.95 -5.60
CA SER A 94 0.92 4.49 -6.79
C SER A 94 0.16 3.21 -6.45
N PHE A 95 -0.85 2.83 -7.25
CA PHE A 95 -1.64 1.65 -6.93
C PHE A 95 -1.87 0.75 -8.14
N ILE A 96 -1.64 -0.55 -7.93
CA ILE A 96 -2.17 -1.61 -8.78
C ILE A 96 -3.59 -1.91 -8.30
N ARG A 97 -4.52 -2.07 -9.25
CA ARG A 97 -5.94 -2.28 -8.95
C ARG A 97 -6.29 -3.75 -9.03
N GLY A 98 -6.75 -4.32 -7.92
CA GLY A 98 -7.15 -5.72 -7.82
C GLY A 98 -7.08 -6.23 -6.39
N SER A 99 -7.62 -7.41 -6.16
CA SER A 99 -7.56 -8.10 -4.87
C SER A 99 -7.62 -9.60 -5.10
N SER A 100 -7.38 -10.41 -4.07
CA SER A 100 -7.50 -11.87 -4.16
C SER A 100 -8.89 -12.35 -4.57
N SER A 101 -9.92 -11.54 -4.34
CA SER A 101 -11.31 -11.88 -4.68
C SER A 101 -11.75 -11.33 -6.04
N ARG A 102 -11.13 -10.25 -6.55
CA ARG A 102 -11.54 -9.63 -7.82
C ARG A 102 -10.34 -8.95 -8.51
N GLY A 103 -10.07 -9.36 -9.75
CA GLY A 103 -8.97 -8.79 -10.54
C GLY A 103 -7.57 -9.23 -10.09
N GLY A 104 -7.46 -10.24 -9.23
CA GLY A 104 -6.20 -10.67 -8.64
C GLY A 104 -5.19 -11.21 -9.64
N ALA A 105 -5.62 -11.94 -10.66
CA ALA A 105 -4.71 -12.47 -11.68
C ALA A 105 -4.03 -11.35 -12.49
N GLY A 106 -4.79 -10.33 -12.88
CA GLY A 106 -4.26 -9.15 -13.57
C GLY A 106 -3.28 -8.37 -12.68
N ALA A 107 -3.68 -8.06 -11.45
CA ALA A 107 -2.83 -7.38 -10.48
C ALA A 107 -1.54 -8.16 -10.19
N TYR A 108 -1.61 -9.48 -10.10
CA TYR A 108 -0.45 -10.35 -9.91
C TYR A 108 0.51 -10.29 -11.10
N SER A 109 -0.01 -10.34 -12.32
CA SER A 109 0.78 -10.19 -13.55
C SER A 109 1.48 -8.82 -13.62
N ASP A 110 0.78 -7.76 -13.26
CA ASP A 110 1.34 -6.40 -13.25
C ASP A 110 2.44 -6.24 -12.18
N MET A 111 2.26 -6.83 -10.99
CA MET A 111 3.30 -6.86 -9.96
C MET A 111 4.55 -7.60 -10.44
N ILE A 112 4.42 -8.75 -11.12
CA ILE A 112 5.57 -9.46 -11.68
C ILE A 112 6.33 -8.57 -12.67
N LYS A 113 5.63 -7.93 -13.61
CA LYS A 113 6.27 -7.03 -14.60
C LYS A 113 7.02 -5.88 -13.92
N LEU A 114 6.41 -5.24 -12.92
CA LEU A 114 7.01 -4.12 -12.20
C LEU A 114 8.24 -4.53 -11.39
N LEU A 115 8.21 -5.69 -10.74
CA LEU A 115 9.33 -6.20 -9.95
C LEU A 115 10.55 -6.67 -10.78
N GLN A 116 10.40 -6.76 -12.11
CA GLN A 116 11.54 -6.96 -13.01
C GLN A 116 12.41 -5.70 -13.15
N PHE A 117 11.88 -4.52 -12.80
CA PHE A 117 12.65 -3.28 -12.81
C PHE A 117 13.28 -3.06 -11.43
N SER A 118 14.56 -2.67 -11.43
CA SER A 118 15.26 -2.26 -10.21
C SER A 118 14.54 -1.09 -9.53
N SER A 119 14.74 -0.94 -8.22
CA SER A 119 14.11 0.09 -7.37
C SER A 119 12.60 -0.02 -7.14
N THR A 120 11.90 -0.98 -7.72
CA THR A 120 10.46 -1.16 -7.47
C THR A 120 10.19 -1.60 -6.03
N LYS A 121 9.30 -0.89 -5.37
CA LYS A 121 8.89 -1.15 -3.98
C LYS A 121 7.39 -1.38 -3.94
N ILE A 122 6.97 -2.63 -3.73
CA ILE A 122 5.55 -2.99 -3.61
C ILE A 122 5.20 -3.22 -2.14
N ILE A 123 4.06 -2.71 -1.69
CA ILE A 123 3.51 -3.00 -0.37
C ILE A 123 2.24 -3.83 -0.48
N ILE A 124 2.16 -4.91 0.28
CA ILE A 124 1.05 -5.87 0.28
C ILE A 124 0.61 -6.13 1.72
N THR A 125 -0.70 -6.20 1.95
CA THR A 125 -1.29 -6.72 3.19
C THR A 125 -1.69 -8.17 2.96
N PRO A 126 -0.91 -9.15 3.45
CA PRO A 126 -1.08 -10.55 3.07
C PRO A 126 -2.38 -11.17 3.61
N ASP A 127 -2.87 -10.71 4.76
CA ASP A 127 -4.17 -11.12 5.34
C ASP A 127 -5.36 -10.48 4.61
N GLY A 128 -5.16 -9.25 4.07
CA GLY A 128 -6.20 -8.49 3.37
C GLY A 128 -7.35 -8.02 4.28
N PRO A 129 -8.29 -7.23 3.73
CA PRO A 129 -9.37 -6.62 4.53
C PRO A 129 -10.44 -7.59 5.04
N GLN A 130 -10.51 -8.79 4.48
CA GLN A 130 -11.48 -9.82 4.89
C GLN A 130 -10.87 -10.85 5.84
N GLY A 131 -9.56 -10.75 6.12
CA GLY A 131 -8.87 -11.65 7.03
C GLY A 131 -8.83 -13.13 6.58
N PRO A 132 -8.68 -14.08 7.52
CA PRO A 132 -8.50 -13.89 8.97
C PRO A 132 -7.28 -13.02 9.31
N GLU A 133 -7.38 -12.22 10.38
CA GLU A 133 -6.26 -11.38 10.81
C GLU A 133 -5.01 -12.23 11.13
N HIS A 134 -3.85 -11.73 10.71
CA HIS A 134 -2.55 -12.37 10.94
C HIS A 134 -2.41 -13.76 10.29
N VAL A 135 -3.29 -14.11 9.35
CA VAL A 135 -3.16 -15.33 8.54
C VAL A 135 -2.79 -14.94 7.12
N PRO A 136 -1.52 -15.13 6.70
CA PRO A 136 -1.08 -14.64 5.41
C PRO A 136 -1.60 -15.52 4.27
N LYS A 137 -2.18 -14.89 3.26
CA LYS A 137 -2.47 -15.52 1.97
C LYS A 137 -1.18 -15.68 1.16
N PRO A 138 -1.06 -16.73 0.34
CA PRO A 138 0.21 -17.09 -0.31
C PRO A 138 0.67 -16.13 -1.41
N GLY A 139 -0.12 -15.08 -1.74
CA GLY A 139 0.14 -14.19 -2.87
C GLY A 139 1.51 -13.51 -2.84
N ALA A 140 1.90 -12.93 -1.72
CA ALA A 140 3.19 -12.26 -1.56
C ALA A 140 4.37 -13.25 -1.66
N ILE A 141 4.22 -14.44 -1.05
CA ILE A 141 5.26 -15.50 -1.07
C ILE A 141 5.46 -16.01 -2.51
N ARG A 142 4.35 -16.31 -3.20
CA ARG A 142 4.42 -16.77 -4.61
C ARG A 142 5.02 -15.70 -5.52
N LEU A 143 4.73 -14.43 -5.25
CA LEU A 143 5.29 -13.32 -6.01
C LEU A 143 6.81 -13.23 -5.82
N ALA A 144 7.28 -13.33 -4.58
CA ALA A 144 8.71 -13.35 -4.26
C ALA A 144 9.42 -14.55 -4.89
N GLN A 145 8.84 -15.75 -4.80
CA GLN A 145 9.38 -16.95 -5.44
C GLN A 145 9.48 -16.81 -6.97
N LYS A 146 8.46 -16.19 -7.59
CA LYS A 146 8.43 -16.00 -9.05
C LYS A 146 9.43 -14.96 -9.55
N THR A 147 9.69 -13.92 -8.76
CA THR A 147 10.50 -12.76 -9.16
C THR A 147 11.91 -12.76 -8.57
N GLY A 148 12.17 -13.58 -7.56
CA GLY A 148 13.47 -13.63 -6.85
C GLY A 148 13.70 -12.43 -5.92
N VAL A 149 12.73 -11.54 -5.73
CA VAL A 149 12.90 -10.36 -4.88
C VAL A 149 12.64 -10.67 -3.41
N PRO A 150 13.33 -10.03 -2.46
CA PRO A 150 13.13 -10.26 -1.04
C PRO A 150 11.79 -9.73 -0.53
N ILE A 151 11.27 -10.38 0.51
CA ILE A 151 10.15 -9.87 1.32
C ILE A 151 10.72 -9.22 2.57
N VAL A 152 10.21 -8.01 2.88
CA VAL A 152 10.55 -7.27 4.10
C VAL A 152 9.29 -7.10 4.94
N PRO A 153 9.14 -7.86 6.04
CA PRO A 153 8.04 -7.66 6.97
C PRO A 153 8.22 -6.35 7.74
N VAL A 154 7.15 -5.58 7.85
CA VAL A 154 7.11 -4.32 8.60
C VAL A 154 5.83 -4.26 9.41
N ILE A 155 5.94 -3.88 10.66
CA ILE A 155 4.79 -3.67 11.54
C ILE A 155 4.89 -2.29 12.19
N GLY A 156 3.79 -1.57 12.25
CA GLY A 156 3.64 -0.39 13.10
C GLY A 156 2.78 -0.70 14.29
N ASP A 157 3.25 -0.35 15.48
CA ASP A 157 2.48 -0.49 16.71
C ASP A 157 2.54 0.80 17.53
N ALA A 158 1.56 1.00 18.42
CA ALA A 158 1.51 2.11 19.35
C ALA A 158 1.84 1.58 20.76
N LYS A 159 2.67 2.32 21.50
CA LYS A 159 2.91 2.08 22.92
C LYS A 159 1.96 2.93 23.74
#